data_33cf26c6491d21395ff67cf1008f185d
#
_entry.id   33cf26c6491d21395ff67cf1008f185d
#
_cell.length_a   1.000
_cell.length_b   1.000
_cell.length_c   1.000
_cell.angle_alpha   90.00
_cell.angle_beta   90.00
_cell.angle_gamma   90.00
#
_symmetry.space_group_name_H-M   'P 1'
#
loop_
_entity.id
_entity.type
_entity.pdbx_description
1 polymer ?
#
loop_
_entity_poly.entity_id
_entity_poly.type
_entity_poly.pdbx_seq_one_letter_code
_entity_poly.pdbx_strand_id
1 'polypeptide(L)'
;MEKEKLFKNLYIAGGVSAGLCLFFAILGGSLFSFTSQYDASWAGSLPDWLYSAIIEQRISLMRSDSLRSFLFILGGFVAVWLYAKGKIKEGLMTVLLGGLILVDMWPVDRRYFNDDNFVTPKKNFSNFTMQPYETEILKDKSYFRVFNLASNTFNDARTSFYLKSLGGYSAAKLRRYQDLIDQHLSKMHVPVINMLNAKYIITPGKDGQPAVQLNPDAFGNAWFVDKLKIVENANEESDALNTLDLRHEAVLDKSFAQYVSNANPSVPEDASVVLNKYTPKELDYTSSSSRDGTIVFSEIYYPYGWKASIDGKPAEHYRVNYMLRALNVPAGQHNIHFIFDPDSVKKGNIIASFCIILMYLTIIG
;
A
#
# COMPACT_ATOMS: atom_id res chain seq x y z
N MET A 1 0.07 33.69 -45.96
CA MET A 1 -0.67 32.42 -45.71
C MET A 1 -0.28 31.72 -44.40
N GLU A 2 0.99 31.41 -44.14
CA GLU A 2 1.38 30.77 -42.84
C GLU A 2 1.23 31.67 -41.63
N LYS A 3 1.65 32.95 -41.72
CA LYS A 3 1.51 33.92 -40.61
C LYS A 3 0.04 34.21 -40.25
N GLU A 4 -0.84 34.34 -41.22
CA GLU A 4 -2.28 34.56 -40.96
C GLU A 4 -2.92 33.39 -40.25
N LYS A 5 -2.55 32.14 -40.66
CA LYS A 5 -2.99 30.91 -40.01
C LYS A 5 -2.49 30.85 -38.58
N LEU A 6 -1.22 31.21 -38.33
CA LEU A 6 -0.64 31.29 -36.99
C LEU A 6 -1.42 32.21 -36.08
N PHE A 7 -1.68 33.49 -36.52
CA PHE A 7 -2.44 34.43 -35.73
C PHE A 7 -3.88 33.95 -35.49
N LYS A 8 -4.54 33.42 -36.50
CA LYS A 8 -5.88 32.85 -36.35
C LYS A 8 -5.92 31.78 -35.26
N ASN A 9 -4.98 30.83 -35.29
CA ASN A 9 -4.90 29.77 -34.31
C ASN A 9 -4.58 30.31 -32.91
N LEU A 10 -3.70 31.30 -32.79
CA LEU A 10 -3.37 31.97 -31.54
C LEU A 10 -4.58 32.69 -30.93
N TYR A 11 -5.34 33.40 -31.71
CA TYR A 11 -6.57 34.10 -31.23
C TYR A 11 -7.64 33.07 -30.82
N ILE A 12 -7.81 31.98 -31.56
CA ILE A 12 -8.75 30.91 -31.16
C ILE A 12 -8.31 30.26 -29.86
N ALA A 13 -7.06 29.84 -29.75
CA ALA A 13 -6.55 29.18 -28.55
C ALA A 13 -6.63 30.10 -27.32
N GLY A 14 -6.14 31.32 -27.44
CA GLY A 14 -6.20 32.31 -26.34
C GLY A 14 -7.64 32.70 -25.97
N GLY A 15 -8.49 32.90 -26.98
CA GLY A 15 -9.91 33.29 -26.77
C GLY A 15 -10.71 32.18 -26.11
N VAL A 16 -10.54 30.91 -26.53
CA VAL A 16 -11.22 29.78 -25.93
C VAL A 16 -10.74 29.57 -24.49
N SER A 17 -9.41 29.52 -24.25
CA SER A 17 -8.87 29.29 -22.92
C SER A 17 -9.22 30.40 -21.94
N ALA A 18 -9.02 31.65 -22.32
CA ALA A 18 -9.38 32.81 -21.49
C ALA A 18 -10.90 32.94 -21.30
N GLY A 19 -11.68 32.64 -22.34
CA GLY A 19 -13.14 32.65 -22.29
C GLY A 19 -13.70 31.61 -21.31
N LEU A 20 -13.14 30.41 -21.27
CA LEU A 20 -13.51 29.40 -20.29
C LEU A 20 -13.21 29.85 -18.85
N CYS A 21 -12.05 30.45 -18.61
CA CYS A 21 -11.73 31.00 -17.29
C CYS A 21 -12.70 32.09 -16.85
N LEU A 22 -13.04 33.03 -17.72
CA LEU A 22 -14.03 34.06 -17.43
C LEU A 22 -15.43 33.45 -17.22
N PHE A 23 -15.81 32.47 -18.00
CA PHE A 23 -17.07 31.77 -17.83
C PHE A 23 -17.19 31.19 -16.43
N PHE A 24 -16.17 30.43 -15.94
CA PHE A 24 -16.17 29.88 -14.59
C PHE A 24 -16.09 30.97 -13.51
N ALA A 25 -15.34 32.05 -13.73
CA ALA A 25 -15.24 33.14 -12.76
C ALA A 25 -16.60 33.84 -12.55
N ILE A 26 -17.39 34.01 -13.61
CA ILE A 26 -18.66 34.75 -13.55
C ILE A 26 -19.85 33.83 -13.23
N LEU A 27 -19.99 32.75 -13.96
CA LEU A 27 -21.17 31.89 -13.95
C LEU A 27 -21.01 30.58 -13.14
N GLY A 28 -19.78 30.12 -12.86
CA GLY A 28 -19.52 28.84 -12.24
C GLY A 28 -20.21 28.69 -10.87
N GLY A 29 -20.25 29.75 -10.07
CA GLY A 29 -20.92 29.70 -8.75
C GLY A 29 -22.43 29.49 -8.80
N SER A 30 -23.07 29.76 -9.96
CA SER A 30 -24.50 29.55 -10.15
C SER A 30 -24.83 28.24 -10.89
N LEU A 31 -23.86 27.69 -11.62
CA LEU A 31 -24.07 26.52 -12.47
C LEU A 31 -23.73 25.21 -11.79
N PHE A 32 -22.89 25.22 -10.76
CA PHE A 32 -22.44 24.03 -10.07
C PHE A 32 -22.87 24.01 -8.61
N SER A 33 -23.25 22.83 -8.12
CA SER A 33 -23.39 22.61 -6.69
C SER A 33 -22.00 22.35 -6.11
N PHE A 34 -21.59 23.12 -5.11
CA PHE A 34 -20.29 22.93 -4.44
C PHE A 34 -20.38 21.95 -3.26
N THR A 35 -21.34 21.01 -3.33
CA THR A 35 -21.54 19.94 -2.38
C THR A 35 -20.89 18.65 -2.87
N SER A 36 -20.36 17.83 -1.95
CA SER A 36 -19.79 16.52 -2.22
C SER A 36 -20.64 15.43 -1.56
N GLN A 37 -20.66 14.23 -2.11
CA GLN A 37 -21.26 13.06 -1.45
C GLN A 37 -20.64 12.79 -0.07
N TYR A 38 -19.38 13.18 0.15
CA TYR A 38 -18.72 13.06 1.44
C TYR A 38 -19.19 14.08 2.47
N ASP A 39 -19.81 15.19 2.04
CA ASP A 39 -20.32 16.20 2.96
C ASP A 39 -21.48 15.64 3.79
N ALA A 40 -22.22 14.66 3.28
CA ALA A 40 -23.32 14.00 3.98
C ALA A 40 -22.90 13.33 5.30
N SER A 41 -21.64 12.90 5.40
CA SER A 41 -21.12 12.23 6.61
C SER A 41 -20.86 13.16 7.79
N TRP A 42 -20.68 14.46 7.55
CA TRP A 42 -20.32 15.45 8.58
C TRP A 42 -21.19 16.70 8.57
N ALA A 43 -21.85 17.03 7.47
CA ALA A 43 -22.64 18.26 7.35
C ALA A 43 -23.76 18.33 8.40
N GLY A 44 -24.41 17.21 8.71
CA GLY A 44 -25.44 17.15 9.74
C GLY A 44 -24.95 17.37 11.19
N SER A 45 -23.63 17.34 11.42
CA SER A 45 -23.02 17.62 12.73
C SER A 45 -22.59 19.09 12.88
N LEU A 46 -22.67 19.91 11.83
CA LEU A 46 -22.29 21.31 11.83
C LEU A 46 -23.51 22.22 11.90
N PRO A 47 -23.38 23.41 12.52
CA PRO A 47 -24.39 24.47 12.38
C PRO A 47 -24.55 24.91 10.92
N ASP A 48 -25.78 25.20 10.49
CA ASP A 48 -26.11 25.57 9.12
C ASP A 48 -25.30 26.73 8.57
N TRP A 49 -25.02 27.72 9.42
CA TRP A 49 -24.20 28.88 9.01
C TRP A 49 -22.76 28.47 8.65
N LEU A 50 -22.20 27.49 9.34
CA LEU A 50 -20.83 27.03 9.09
C LEU A 50 -20.76 26.21 7.79
N TYR A 51 -21.75 25.36 7.57
CA TYR A 51 -21.85 24.61 6.31
C TYR A 51 -22.01 25.56 5.10
N SER A 52 -22.89 26.56 5.21
CA SER A 52 -23.07 27.60 4.18
C SER A 52 -21.78 28.36 3.91
N ALA A 53 -21.03 28.75 4.95
CA ALA A 53 -19.75 29.43 4.81
C ALA A 53 -18.70 28.55 4.08
N ILE A 54 -18.69 27.25 4.29
CA ILE A 54 -17.81 26.32 3.56
C ILE A 54 -18.16 26.30 2.07
N ILE A 55 -19.44 26.26 1.72
CA ILE A 55 -19.88 26.30 0.32
C ILE A 55 -19.51 27.65 -0.34
N GLU A 56 -19.75 28.77 0.34
CA GLU A 56 -19.34 30.09 -0.14
C GLU A 56 -17.82 30.18 -0.35
N GLN A 57 -17.04 29.62 0.56
CA GLN A 57 -15.58 29.57 0.42
C GLN A 57 -15.14 28.74 -0.79
N ARG A 58 -15.79 27.61 -1.08
CA ARG A 58 -15.52 26.78 -2.26
C ARG A 58 -15.80 27.56 -3.55
N ILE A 59 -16.92 28.31 -3.59
CA ILE A 59 -17.29 29.18 -4.72
C ILE A 59 -16.25 30.30 -4.88
N SER A 60 -15.86 30.95 -3.80
CA SER A 60 -14.85 32.01 -3.79
C SER A 60 -13.50 31.54 -4.30
N LEU A 61 -13.04 30.34 -3.86
CA LEU A 61 -11.80 29.72 -4.33
C LEU A 61 -11.85 29.49 -5.84
N MET A 62 -12.93 28.88 -6.35
CA MET A 62 -13.06 28.61 -7.77
C MET A 62 -13.03 29.94 -8.59
N ARG A 63 -13.75 30.99 -8.15
CA ARG A 63 -13.74 32.30 -8.82
C ARG A 63 -12.36 32.93 -8.84
N SER A 64 -11.68 32.90 -7.70
CA SER A 64 -10.33 33.42 -7.53
C SER A 64 -9.31 32.69 -8.42
N ASP A 65 -9.34 31.38 -8.44
CA ASP A 65 -8.45 30.57 -9.28
C ASP A 65 -8.76 30.75 -10.78
N SER A 66 -10.02 30.86 -11.15
CA SER A 66 -10.42 31.12 -12.53
C SER A 66 -9.94 32.47 -13.02
N LEU A 67 -10.07 33.52 -12.19
CA LEU A 67 -9.58 34.87 -12.51
C LEU A 67 -8.04 34.90 -12.59
N ARG A 68 -7.37 34.22 -11.66
CA ARG A 68 -5.91 34.08 -11.69
C ARG A 68 -5.46 33.40 -12.99
N SER A 69 -6.07 32.29 -13.36
CA SER A 69 -5.75 31.52 -14.58
C SER A 69 -5.99 32.36 -15.81
N PHE A 70 -7.07 33.15 -15.85
CA PHE A 70 -7.32 34.11 -16.93
C PHE A 70 -6.17 35.13 -17.12
N LEU A 71 -5.65 35.69 -16.02
CA LEU A 71 -4.54 36.65 -16.08
C LEU A 71 -3.25 36.03 -16.59
N PHE A 72 -2.92 34.80 -16.16
CA PHE A 72 -1.73 34.09 -16.62
C PHE A 72 -1.85 33.68 -18.10
N ILE A 73 -3.03 33.21 -18.54
CA ILE A 73 -3.31 32.91 -19.95
C ILE A 73 -3.17 34.18 -20.81
N LEU A 74 -3.71 35.30 -20.34
CA LEU A 74 -3.59 36.58 -21.04
C LEU A 74 -2.12 37.00 -21.14
N GLY A 75 -1.35 36.91 -20.07
CA GLY A 75 0.09 37.19 -20.06
C GLY A 75 0.87 36.33 -21.05
N GLY A 76 0.63 35.01 -21.03
CA GLY A 76 1.23 34.07 -21.98
C GLY A 76 0.83 34.36 -23.42
N PHE A 77 -0.45 34.64 -23.67
CA PHE A 77 -0.95 35.04 -24.98
C PHE A 77 -0.22 36.27 -25.49
N VAL A 78 -0.09 37.33 -24.66
CA VAL A 78 0.60 38.61 -25.04
C VAL A 78 2.07 38.34 -25.36
N ALA A 79 2.77 37.51 -24.57
CA ALA A 79 4.18 37.18 -24.82
C ALA A 79 4.36 36.50 -26.19
N VAL A 80 3.52 35.48 -26.49
CA VAL A 80 3.57 34.74 -27.77
C VAL A 80 3.13 35.68 -28.94
N TRP A 81 2.14 36.51 -28.74
CA TRP A 81 1.68 37.46 -29.74
C TRP A 81 2.74 38.51 -30.11
N LEU A 82 3.45 39.05 -29.11
CA LEU A 82 4.56 39.98 -29.33
C LEU A 82 5.69 39.35 -30.13
N TYR A 83 6.02 38.09 -29.81
CA TYR A 83 7.02 37.30 -30.56
C TYR A 83 6.55 37.10 -32.02
N ALA A 84 5.32 36.63 -32.23
CA ALA A 84 4.77 36.43 -33.57
C ALA A 84 4.73 37.71 -34.43
N LYS A 85 4.55 38.89 -33.78
CA LYS A 85 4.65 40.20 -34.41
C LYS A 85 6.10 40.66 -34.66
N GLY A 86 7.12 39.89 -34.22
CA GLY A 86 8.52 40.27 -34.30
C GLY A 86 8.94 41.43 -33.39
N LYS A 87 8.14 41.74 -32.36
CA LYS A 87 8.41 42.79 -31.37
C LYS A 87 9.40 42.40 -30.31
N ILE A 88 9.49 41.13 -30.02
CA ILE A 88 10.44 40.55 -29.06
C ILE A 88 11.17 39.33 -29.67
N LYS A 89 12.37 39.06 -29.20
CA LYS A 89 13.17 37.90 -29.61
C LYS A 89 12.70 36.64 -28.87
N GLU A 90 12.98 35.46 -29.42
CA GLU A 90 12.65 34.17 -28.87
C GLU A 90 13.10 34.02 -27.41
N GLY A 91 14.37 34.35 -27.10
CA GLY A 91 14.91 34.30 -25.76
C GLY A 91 14.11 35.10 -24.72
N LEU A 92 13.64 36.32 -25.09
CA LEU A 92 12.81 37.12 -24.19
C LEU A 92 11.41 36.51 -24.01
N MET A 93 10.82 35.98 -25.08
CA MET A 93 9.54 35.26 -24.99
C MET A 93 9.66 34.06 -24.02
N THR A 94 10.71 33.27 -24.16
CA THR A 94 10.96 32.10 -23.31
C THR A 94 11.12 32.49 -21.83
N VAL A 95 11.88 33.58 -21.56
CA VAL A 95 12.05 34.11 -20.19
C VAL A 95 10.72 34.60 -19.62
N LEU A 96 9.90 35.30 -20.41
CA LEU A 96 8.58 35.79 -19.98
C LEU A 96 7.64 34.62 -19.66
N LEU A 97 7.56 33.62 -20.51
CA LEU A 97 6.74 32.43 -20.27
C LEU A 97 7.24 31.63 -19.04
N GLY A 98 8.55 31.43 -18.94
CA GLY A 98 9.14 30.77 -17.77
C GLY A 98 8.89 31.54 -16.47
N GLY A 99 9.02 32.85 -16.51
CA GLY A 99 8.70 33.76 -15.38
C GLY A 99 7.22 33.67 -14.97
N LEU A 100 6.29 33.67 -15.93
CA LEU A 100 4.85 33.52 -15.67
C LEU A 100 4.57 32.14 -14.99
N ILE A 101 5.16 31.06 -15.49
CA ILE A 101 5.00 29.73 -14.91
C ILE A 101 5.54 29.71 -13.47
N LEU A 102 6.74 30.25 -13.23
CA LEU A 102 7.32 30.30 -11.89
C LEU A 102 6.44 31.10 -10.91
N VAL A 103 5.94 32.27 -11.34
CA VAL A 103 5.08 33.11 -10.50
C VAL A 103 3.72 32.47 -10.24
N ASP A 104 3.22 31.66 -11.18
CA ASP A 104 1.97 30.92 -11.01
C ASP A 104 2.14 29.72 -10.05
N MET A 105 3.19 28.93 -10.24
CA MET A 105 3.43 27.68 -9.50
C MET A 105 3.93 27.92 -8.08
N TRP A 106 4.81 28.90 -7.87
CA TRP A 106 5.46 29.15 -6.58
C TRP A 106 4.49 29.32 -5.39
N PRO A 107 3.42 30.16 -5.47
CA PRO A 107 2.48 30.26 -4.35
C PRO A 107 1.66 28.99 -4.13
N VAL A 108 1.42 28.20 -5.19
CA VAL A 108 0.72 26.92 -5.08
C VAL A 108 1.59 25.91 -4.35
N ASP A 109 2.84 25.76 -4.77
CA ASP A 109 3.78 24.82 -4.18
C ASP A 109 4.02 25.14 -2.69
N ARG A 110 4.15 26.41 -2.34
CA ARG A 110 4.30 26.84 -0.94
C ARG A 110 3.10 26.57 -0.03
N ARG A 111 1.91 26.37 -0.57
CA ARG A 111 0.74 25.92 0.24
C ARG A 111 0.88 24.49 0.74
N TYR A 112 1.51 23.64 -0.06
CA TYR A 112 1.65 22.21 0.24
C TYR A 112 2.99 21.87 0.87
N PHE A 113 4.02 22.67 0.55
CA PHE A 113 5.38 22.41 1.04
C PHE A 113 6.11 23.74 1.32
N ASN A 114 6.27 24.05 2.60
CA ASN A 114 6.92 25.28 3.09
C ASN A 114 7.75 24.97 4.34
N ASP A 115 8.38 25.99 4.93
CA ASP A 115 9.27 25.85 6.09
C ASP A 115 8.58 25.21 7.31
N ASP A 116 7.25 25.39 7.46
CA ASP A 116 6.48 24.83 8.57
C ASP A 116 6.36 23.30 8.49
N ASN A 117 6.57 22.72 7.29
CA ASN A 117 6.58 21.28 7.08
C ASN A 117 7.89 20.61 7.50
N PHE A 118 8.95 21.39 7.72
CA PHE A 118 10.23 20.87 8.18
C PHE A 118 10.29 20.87 9.70
N VAL A 119 10.62 19.72 10.24
CA VAL A 119 10.88 19.56 11.66
C VAL A 119 12.30 19.08 11.88
N THR A 120 12.89 19.43 13.02
CA THR A 120 14.21 18.91 13.34
C THR A 120 14.16 17.38 13.45
N PRO A 121 15.24 16.66 13.09
CA PRO A 121 15.30 15.21 13.24
C PRO A 121 14.90 14.74 14.64
N LYS A 122 15.34 15.42 15.68
CA LYS A 122 14.99 15.12 17.07
C LYS A 122 13.48 15.19 17.32
N LYS A 123 12.78 16.20 16.80
CA LYS A 123 11.32 16.34 16.92
C LYS A 123 10.59 15.26 16.14
N ASN A 124 11.08 14.93 14.95
CA ASN A 124 10.51 13.86 14.14
C ASN A 124 10.62 12.50 14.84
N PHE A 125 11.80 12.16 15.34
CA PHE A 125 12.03 10.91 16.08
C PHE A 125 11.27 10.84 17.41
N SER A 126 10.93 11.97 18.06
CA SER A 126 10.14 11.94 19.29
C SER A 126 8.75 11.34 19.11
N ASN A 127 8.17 11.43 17.93
CA ASN A 127 6.89 10.80 17.59
C ASN A 127 6.98 9.26 17.54
N PHE A 128 8.19 8.72 17.41
CA PHE A 128 8.50 7.29 17.37
C PHE A 128 9.23 6.81 18.60
N THR A 129 9.15 7.53 19.73
CA THR A 129 9.72 7.06 20.98
C THR A 129 9.08 5.74 21.37
N MET A 130 9.93 4.74 21.68
CA MET A 130 9.48 3.41 22.09
C MET A 130 8.68 3.49 23.39
N GLN A 131 7.51 2.87 23.40
CA GLN A 131 6.63 2.83 24.56
C GLN A 131 6.99 1.68 25.50
N PRO A 132 6.66 1.77 26.80
CA PRO A 132 6.98 0.70 27.77
C PRO A 132 6.45 -0.68 27.35
N TYR A 133 5.24 -0.74 26.80
CA TYR A 133 4.65 -2.00 26.35
C TYR A 133 5.39 -2.61 25.15
N GLU A 134 5.95 -1.80 24.25
CA GLU A 134 6.77 -2.27 23.13
C GLU A 134 8.08 -2.86 23.62
N THR A 135 8.69 -2.20 24.63
CA THR A 135 9.91 -2.72 25.28
C THR A 135 9.65 -4.09 25.91
N GLU A 136 8.48 -4.27 26.54
CA GLU A 136 8.10 -5.55 27.14
C GLU A 136 7.92 -6.64 26.10
N ILE A 137 7.17 -6.37 25.03
CA ILE A 137 6.97 -7.32 23.92
C ILE A 137 8.31 -7.70 23.28
N LEU A 138 9.24 -6.77 23.10
CA LEU A 138 10.54 -7.00 22.45
C LEU A 138 11.53 -7.81 23.31
N LYS A 139 11.20 -8.14 24.57
CA LYS A 139 11.94 -9.13 25.35
C LYS A 139 11.78 -10.53 24.77
N ASP A 140 10.65 -10.82 24.17
CA ASP A 140 10.44 -12.04 23.39
C ASP A 140 11.25 -11.99 22.09
N LYS A 141 12.23 -12.89 21.97
CA LYS A 141 13.11 -12.98 20.79
C LYS A 141 12.59 -13.92 19.71
N SER A 142 11.45 -14.58 19.92
CA SER A 142 10.82 -15.39 18.89
C SER A 142 10.28 -14.54 17.74
N TYR A 143 10.04 -15.16 16.60
CA TYR A 143 9.38 -14.48 15.49
C TYR A 143 7.86 -14.60 15.63
N PHE A 144 7.19 -13.48 15.73
CA PHE A 144 5.74 -13.37 15.87
C PHE A 144 5.22 -12.06 15.26
N ARG A 145 3.91 -11.93 15.17
CA ARG A 145 3.23 -10.68 14.83
C ARG A 145 2.38 -10.20 16.01
N VAL A 146 2.08 -8.91 15.98
CA VAL A 146 1.18 -8.27 16.95
C VAL A 146 -0.08 -7.78 16.23
N PHE A 147 -1.19 -7.78 16.95
CA PHE A 147 -2.44 -7.18 16.49
C PHE A 147 -2.79 -6.01 17.40
N ASN A 148 -2.55 -4.77 16.93
CA ASN A 148 -2.74 -3.56 17.74
C ASN A 148 -4.12 -2.95 17.47
N LEU A 149 -4.98 -3.02 18.46
CA LEU A 149 -6.34 -2.46 18.47
C LEU A 149 -6.42 -1.14 19.27
N ALA A 150 -5.31 -0.73 19.91
CA ALA A 150 -5.24 0.53 20.66
C ALA A 150 -4.95 1.75 19.77
N SER A 151 -4.70 1.54 18.47
CA SER A 151 -4.48 2.57 17.46
C SER A 151 -5.41 2.35 16.26
N ASN A 152 -5.29 3.17 15.22
CA ASN A 152 -5.97 2.89 13.95
C ASN A 152 -5.28 1.71 13.25
N THR A 153 -5.67 0.50 13.57
CA THR A 153 -5.00 -0.76 13.27
C THR A 153 -4.51 -0.87 11.83
N PHE A 154 -5.32 -0.47 10.84
CA PHE A 154 -5.02 -0.68 9.41
C PHE A 154 -4.52 0.57 8.69
N ASN A 155 -4.45 1.72 9.38
CA ASN A 155 -4.00 3.00 8.81
C ASN A 155 -2.86 3.65 9.62
N ASP A 156 -2.43 3.03 10.72
CA ASP A 156 -1.32 3.52 11.54
C ASP A 156 -0.03 2.76 11.23
N ALA A 157 1.02 3.47 10.86
CA ALA A 157 2.35 2.90 10.60
C ALA A 157 3.24 2.83 11.86
N ARG A 158 2.84 3.47 12.98
CA ARG A 158 3.65 3.57 14.19
C ARG A 158 3.97 2.21 14.81
N THR A 159 2.96 1.32 14.87
CA THR A 159 3.16 -0.04 15.40
C THR A 159 4.22 -0.80 14.62
N SER A 160 4.24 -0.66 13.29
CA SER A 160 5.18 -1.35 12.40
C SER A 160 6.61 -0.82 12.50
N PHE A 161 6.84 0.29 13.21
CA PHE A 161 8.18 0.85 13.40
C PHE A 161 9.03 -0.03 14.31
N TYR A 162 8.44 -0.61 15.35
CA TYR A 162 9.13 -1.48 16.31
C TYR A 162 8.70 -2.93 16.25
N LEU A 163 7.44 -3.21 15.92
CA LEU A 163 6.82 -4.53 16.02
C LEU A 163 6.33 -4.99 14.64
N LYS A 164 6.33 -6.28 14.40
CA LYS A 164 5.72 -6.85 13.18
C LYS A 164 4.20 -6.86 13.35
N SER A 165 3.52 -5.91 12.73
CA SER A 165 2.08 -5.73 12.86
C SER A 165 1.29 -6.46 11.79
N LEU A 166 0.12 -7.01 12.15
CA LEU A 166 -0.90 -7.46 11.18
C LEU A 166 -1.62 -6.27 10.53
N GLY A 167 -1.52 -5.09 11.14
CA GLY A 167 -2.08 -3.84 10.63
C GLY A 167 -1.07 -3.02 9.83
N GLY A 168 -1.33 -1.73 9.78
CA GLY A 168 -0.49 -0.75 9.12
C GLY A 168 -1.03 -0.32 7.76
N TYR A 169 -0.55 0.85 7.32
CA TYR A 169 -0.90 1.39 6.02
C TYR A 169 0.15 1.04 4.97
N SER A 170 -0.28 0.57 3.82
CA SER A 170 0.54 0.42 2.63
C SER A 170 -0.30 0.69 1.38
N ALA A 171 0.15 1.61 0.53
CA ALA A 171 -0.48 1.88 -0.76
C ALA A 171 -0.37 0.68 -1.73
N ALA A 172 0.63 -0.17 -1.56
CA ALA A 172 0.88 -1.37 -2.36
C ALA A 172 0.41 -2.66 -1.67
N LYS A 173 -0.61 -2.58 -0.82
CA LYS A 173 -1.18 -3.74 -0.12
C LYS A 173 -1.75 -4.75 -1.11
N LEU A 174 -1.47 -6.04 -0.91
CA LEU A 174 -2.06 -7.10 -1.72
C LEU A 174 -3.58 -7.10 -1.59
N ARG A 175 -4.31 -7.25 -2.68
CA ARG A 175 -5.78 -7.27 -2.69
C ARG A 175 -6.33 -8.33 -1.74
N ARG A 176 -5.80 -9.55 -1.76
CA ARG A 176 -6.22 -10.63 -0.84
C ARG A 176 -6.00 -10.29 0.63
N TYR A 177 -4.96 -9.49 0.94
CA TYR A 177 -4.78 -9.03 2.33
C TYR A 177 -5.84 -8.00 2.72
N GLN A 178 -6.22 -7.11 1.81
CA GLN A 178 -7.33 -6.19 2.04
C GLN A 178 -8.65 -6.93 2.23
N ASP A 179 -8.93 -7.92 1.37
CA ASP A 179 -10.12 -8.75 1.49
C ASP A 179 -10.14 -9.50 2.85
N LEU A 180 -8.99 -10.00 3.32
CA LEU A 180 -8.88 -10.63 4.64
C LEU A 180 -9.12 -9.65 5.79
N ILE A 181 -8.68 -8.40 5.65
CA ILE A 181 -8.99 -7.32 6.60
C ILE A 181 -10.50 -7.10 6.63
N ASP A 182 -11.12 -6.88 5.48
CA ASP A 182 -12.54 -6.51 5.38
C ASP A 182 -13.47 -7.63 5.85
N GLN A 183 -13.13 -8.87 5.54
CA GLN A 183 -14.01 -10.02 5.80
C GLN A 183 -13.78 -10.68 7.16
N HIS A 184 -12.54 -10.64 7.71
CA HIS A 184 -12.16 -11.40 8.89
C HIS A 184 -11.51 -10.56 10.00
N LEU A 185 -10.40 -9.85 9.72
CA LEU A 185 -9.63 -9.17 10.76
C LEU A 185 -10.42 -8.01 11.40
N SER A 186 -11.15 -7.22 10.61
CA SER A 186 -12.01 -6.14 11.12
C SER A 186 -13.18 -6.66 11.95
N LYS A 187 -13.55 -7.94 11.80
CA LYS A 187 -14.59 -8.63 12.57
C LYS A 187 -14.02 -9.43 13.74
N MET A 188 -12.72 -9.29 14.03
CA MET A 188 -12.06 -10.00 15.12
C MET A 188 -12.16 -11.53 15.01
N HIS A 189 -12.06 -12.07 13.79
CA HIS A 189 -12.14 -13.50 13.56
C HIS A 189 -10.90 -14.22 14.10
N VAL A 190 -11.03 -14.79 15.30
CA VAL A 190 -9.92 -15.33 16.08
C VAL A 190 -9.11 -16.41 15.34
N PRO A 191 -9.72 -17.42 14.65
CA PRO A 191 -8.94 -18.40 13.90
C PRO A 191 -8.01 -17.79 12.85
N VAL A 192 -8.46 -16.73 12.17
CA VAL A 192 -7.64 -15.99 11.18
C VAL A 192 -6.52 -15.21 11.84
N ILE A 193 -6.79 -14.61 13.01
CA ILE A 193 -5.75 -13.92 13.81
C ILE A 193 -4.69 -14.91 14.27
N ASN A 194 -5.11 -16.10 14.68
CA ASN A 194 -4.21 -17.18 15.15
C ASN A 194 -3.32 -17.73 14.02
N MET A 195 -3.90 -18.00 12.83
CA MET A 195 -3.13 -18.49 11.68
C MET A 195 -2.10 -17.48 11.16
N LEU A 196 -2.32 -16.18 11.41
CA LEU A 196 -1.38 -15.11 11.08
C LEU A 196 -0.30 -14.92 12.16
N ASN A 197 -0.22 -15.80 13.15
CA ASN A 197 0.74 -15.77 14.24
C ASN A 197 0.72 -14.47 15.06
N ALA A 198 -0.48 -13.96 15.36
CA ALA A 198 -0.66 -12.81 16.26
C ALA A 198 -0.46 -13.27 17.71
N LYS A 199 0.78 -13.33 18.17
CA LYS A 199 1.15 -13.78 19.51
C LYS A 199 0.77 -12.77 20.61
N TYR A 200 0.76 -11.47 20.27
CA TYR A 200 0.37 -10.42 21.20
C TYR A 200 -0.75 -9.58 20.61
N ILE A 201 -1.78 -9.34 21.41
CA ILE A 201 -2.90 -8.45 21.09
C ILE A 201 -2.77 -7.23 21.99
N ILE A 202 -2.76 -6.03 21.39
CA ILE A 202 -2.65 -4.77 22.10
C ILE A 202 -4.01 -4.09 22.06
N THR A 203 -4.62 -3.85 23.22
CA THR A 203 -5.96 -3.26 23.37
C THR A 203 -5.90 -1.91 24.06
N PRO A 204 -6.90 -1.04 23.89
CA PRO A 204 -7.03 0.15 24.73
C PRO A 204 -7.16 -0.25 26.21
N GLY A 205 -6.30 0.29 27.07
CA GLY A 205 -6.36 0.07 28.51
C GLY A 205 -7.27 1.08 29.20
N LYS A 206 -7.55 0.85 30.49
CA LYS A 206 -8.48 1.66 31.29
C LYS A 206 -8.07 3.12 31.47
N ASP A 207 -6.76 3.39 31.50
CA ASP A 207 -6.21 4.73 31.72
C ASP A 207 -5.66 5.37 30.43
N GLY A 208 -6.16 4.94 29.27
CA GLY A 208 -5.68 5.39 27.98
C GLY A 208 -4.30 4.84 27.58
N GLN A 209 -3.69 4.01 28.43
CA GLN A 209 -2.44 3.31 28.13
C GLN A 209 -2.76 1.97 27.45
N PRO A 210 -2.02 1.56 26.41
CA PRO A 210 -2.20 0.27 25.76
C PRO A 210 -1.97 -0.89 26.72
N ALA A 211 -2.88 -1.88 26.73
CA ALA A 211 -2.76 -3.12 27.49
C ALA A 211 -2.34 -4.25 26.54
N VAL A 212 -1.35 -5.05 26.93
CA VAL A 212 -0.83 -6.17 26.15
C VAL A 212 -1.38 -7.48 26.67
N GLN A 213 -1.92 -8.31 25.78
CA GLN A 213 -2.41 -9.64 26.08
C GLN A 213 -1.64 -10.66 25.26
N LEU A 214 -1.15 -11.71 25.91
CA LEU A 214 -0.59 -12.89 25.22
C LEU A 214 -1.74 -13.68 24.62
N ASN A 215 -1.59 -14.06 23.35
CA ASN A 215 -2.48 -14.99 22.68
C ASN A 215 -1.84 -16.39 22.64
N PRO A 216 -2.22 -17.30 23.54
CA PRO A 216 -1.62 -18.64 23.60
C PRO A 216 -2.04 -19.53 22.42
N ASP A 217 -3.13 -19.15 21.73
CA ASP A 217 -3.70 -19.94 20.62
C ASP A 217 -3.10 -19.58 19.25
N ALA A 218 -2.14 -18.64 19.19
CA ALA A 218 -1.42 -18.34 17.95
C ALA A 218 -0.73 -19.62 17.41
N PHE A 219 -0.91 -19.89 16.09
CA PHE A 219 -0.44 -21.16 15.51
C PHE A 219 1.09 -21.26 15.36
N GLY A 220 1.80 -20.17 15.58
CA GLY A 220 3.23 -20.11 15.37
C GLY A 220 3.60 -19.80 13.92
N ASN A 221 4.86 -20.07 13.57
CA ASN A 221 5.40 -19.71 12.27
C ASN A 221 5.04 -20.69 11.16
N ALA A 222 4.78 -21.95 11.51
CA ALA A 222 4.35 -23.00 10.61
C ALA A 222 3.75 -24.16 11.42
N TRP A 223 2.88 -24.95 10.79
CA TRP A 223 2.24 -26.13 11.40
C TRP A 223 1.82 -27.15 10.34
N PHE A 224 1.74 -28.41 10.72
CA PHE A 224 1.17 -29.48 9.90
C PHE A 224 -0.35 -29.45 9.94
N VAL A 225 -1.00 -29.85 8.84
CA VAL A 225 -2.47 -29.96 8.73
C VAL A 225 -2.89 -31.39 8.37
N ASP A 226 -4.03 -31.83 8.94
CA ASP A 226 -4.59 -33.18 8.76
C ASP A 226 -5.48 -33.30 7.53
N LYS A 227 -5.98 -32.16 7.01
CA LYS A 227 -6.96 -32.15 5.93
C LYS A 227 -6.82 -30.93 5.03
N LEU A 228 -6.94 -31.18 3.73
CA LEU A 228 -6.95 -30.16 2.69
C LEU A 228 -8.31 -30.15 2.00
N LYS A 229 -9.04 -29.04 2.14
CA LYS A 229 -10.33 -28.81 1.48
C LYS A 229 -10.12 -28.03 0.18
N ILE A 230 -10.46 -28.65 -0.96
CA ILE A 230 -10.42 -27.99 -2.26
C ILE A 230 -11.78 -27.32 -2.51
N VAL A 231 -11.77 -26.05 -2.96
CA VAL A 231 -12.96 -25.26 -3.27
C VAL A 231 -12.85 -24.67 -4.68
N GLU A 232 -14.00 -24.26 -5.25
CA GLU A 232 -14.11 -23.88 -6.65
C GLU A 232 -13.52 -22.49 -6.97
N ASN A 233 -13.54 -21.57 -6.00
CA ASN A 233 -13.16 -20.18 -6.21
C ASN A 233 -12.72 -19.48 -4.92
N ALA A 234 -12.20 -18.26 -5.08
CA ALA A 234 -11.66 -17.46 -3.99
C ALA A 234 -12.71 -17.06 -2.92
N ASN A 235 -13.98 -16.89 -3.29
CA ASN A 235 -15.03 -16.55 -2.31
C ASN A 235 -15.28 -17.75 -1.39
N GLU A 236 -15.42 -18.94 -1.95
CA GLU A 236 -15.54 -20.17 -1.16
C GLU A 236 -14.29 -20.44 -0.31
N GLU A 237 -13.08 -20.08 -0.82
CA GLU A 237 -11.84 -20.19 -0.05
C GLU A 237 -11.88 -19.25 1.18
N SER A 238 -12.34 -18.01 1.02
CA SER A 238 -12.51 -17.05 2.13
C SER A 238 -13.62 -17.48 3.09
N ASP A 239 -14.78 -17.90 2.58
CA ASP A 239 -15.91 -18.32 3.41
C ASP A 239 -15.60 -19.55 4.26
N ALA A 240 -14.81 -20.47 3.72
CA ALA A 240 -14.39 -21.68 4.42
C ALA A 240 -13.55 -21.37 5.68
N LEU A 241 -12.83 -20.23 5.72
CA LEU A 241 -12.09 -19.81 6.92
C LEU A 241 -13.01 -19.60 8.15
N ASN A 242 -14.31 -19.37 7.94
CA ASN A 242 -15.27 -19.17 9.02
C ASN A 242 -15.72 -20.49 9.69
N THR A 243 -15.51 -21.62 9.02
CA THR A 243 -16.10 -22.91 9.43
C THR A 243 -15.08 -24.01 9.70
N LEU A 244 -13.86 -23.89 9.18
CA LEU A 244 -12.80 -24.87 9.33
C LEU A 244 -12.02 -24.68 10.63
N ASP A 245 -11.56 -25.77 11.18
CA ASP A 245 -10.52 -25.76 12.20
C ASP A 245 -9.15 -25.52 11.53
N LEU A 246 -8.78 -24.26 11.40
CA LEU A 246 -7.56 -23.84 10.68
C LEU A 246 -6.26 -24.35 11.33
N ARG A 247 -6.33 -24.91 12.55
CA ARG A 247 -5.19 -25.56 13.19
C ARG A 247 -4.91 -26.93 12.58
N HIS A 248 -5.97 -27.63 12.18
CA HIS A 248 -5.93 -28.99 11.64
C HIS A 248 -6.28 -29.07 10.16
N GLU A 249 -7.03 -28.11 9.64
CA GLU A 249 -7.51 -28.11 8.27
C GLU A 249 -6.98 -26.88 7.50
N ALA A 250 -6.71 -27.05 6.21
CA ALA A 250 -6.46 -25.93 5.32
C ALA A 250 -7.36 -26.00 4.09
N VAL A 251 -7.70 -24.82 3.55
CA VAL A 251 -8.50 -24.68 2.32
C VAL A 251 -7.66 -24.14 1.19
N LEU A 252 -7.90 -24.60 -0.03
CA LEU A 252 -7.24 -24.11 -1.22
C LEU A 252 -8.19 -24.06 -2.42
N ASP A 253 -7.97 -23.06 -3.28
CA ASP A 253 -8.63 -22.93 -4.55
C ASP A 253 -8.23 -24.07 -5.51
N LYS A 254 -9.16 -24.55 -6.33
CA LYS A 254 -8.93 -25.64 -7.29
C LYS A 254 -7.76 -25.43 -8.25
N SER A 255 -7.36 -24.19 -8.49
CA SER A 255 -6.17 -23.87 -9.30
C SER A 255 -4.87 -24.43 -8.70
N PHE A 256 -4.87 -24.77 -7.43
CA PHE A 256 -3.76 -25.41 -6.71
C PHE A 256 -3.98 -26.91 -6.44
N ALA A 257 -5.09 -27.49 -6.87
CA ALA A 257 -5.41 -28.88 -6.62
C ALA A 257 -4.33 -29.87 -7.12
N GLN A 258 -3.61 -29.50 -8.18
CA GLN A 258 -2.50 -30.28 -8.72
C GLN A 258 -1.34 -30.53 -7.74
N TYR A 259 -1.20 -29.68 -6.71
CA TYR A 259 -0.16 -29.82 -5.68
C TYR A 259 -0.61 -30.71 -4.51
N VAL A 260 -1.88 -31.08 -4.44
CA VAL A 260 -2.41 -31.94 -3.37
C VAL A 260 -2.18 -33.39 -3.71
N SER A 261 -1.16 -33.97 -3.14
CA SER A 261 -0.87 -35.42 -3.30
C SER A 261 -1.77 -36.29 -2.43
N ASN A 262 -2.19 -35.79 -1.26
CA ASN A 262 -3.11 -36.42 -0.33
C ASN A 262 -3.99 -35.36 0.33
N ALA A 263 -5.31 -35.48 0.16
CA ALA A 263 -6.27 -34.55 0.74
C ALA A 263 -6.50 -34.75 2.26
N ASN A 264 -6.11 -35.90 2.81
CA ASN A 264 -6.25 -36.24 4.23
C ASN A 264 -4.92 -36.76 4.74
N PRO A 265 -3.85 -35.94 4.81
CA PRO A 265 -2.61 -36.36 5.42
C PRO A 265 -2.83 -36.61 6.92
N SER A 266 -2.40 -37.75 7.40
CA SER A 266 -2.47 -38.02 8.83
C SER A 266 -1.24 -37.46 9.51
N VAL A 267 -1.42 -36.43 10.33
CA VAL A 267 -0.34 -35.79 11.08
C VAL A 267 0.02 -36.68 12.30
N PRO A 268 1.23 -37.22 12.38
CA PRO A 268 1.66 -37.99 13.54
C PRO A 268 1.97 -37.07 14.73
N GLU A 269 1.90 -37.62 15.96
CA GLU A 269 2.14 -36.83 17.19
C GLU A 269 3.58 -36.29 17.28
N ASP A 270 4.55 -36.92 16.60
CA ASP A 270 5.94 -36.47 16.53
C ASP A 270 6.21 -35.40 15.50
N ALA A 271 5.18 -34.99 14.74
CA ALA A 271 5.34 -33.98 13.71
C ALA A 271 5.62 -32.60 14.31
N SER A 272 6.69 -31.99 13.86
CA SER A 272 7.13 -30.69 14.31
C SER A 272 7.74 -29.86 13.18
N VAL A 273 7.60 -28.54 13.27
CA VAL A 273 8.27 -27.60 12.37
C VAL A 273 8.71 -26.37 13.15
N VAL A 274 9.96 -25.97 12.97
CA VAL A 274 10.59 -24.87 13.71
C VAL A 274 11.22 -23.90 12.73
N LEU A 275 10.98 -22.61 12.93
CA LEU A 275 11.66 -21.51 12.21
C LEU A 275 13.04 -21.30 12.87
N ASN A 276 14.10 -21.48 12.10
CA ASN A 276 15.49 -21.31 12.57
C ASN A 276 16.05 -19.93 12.25
N LYS A 277 15.68 -19.38 11.07
CA LYS A 277 16.15 -18.05 10.61
C LYS A 277 15.02 -17.32 9.91
N TYR A 278 14.91 -16.04 10.22
CA TYR A 278 14.03 -15.11 9.53
C TYR A 278 14.80 -13.88 9.07
N THR A 279 14.71 -13.60 7.79
CA THR A 279 15.02 -12.29 7.22
C THR A 279 13.91 -11.89 6.22
N PRO A 280 13.81 -10.62 5.80
CA PRO A 280 12.83 -10.23 4.80
C PRO A 280 12.92 -10.98 3.46
N LYS A 281 14.09 -11.58 3.18
CA LYS A 281 14.37 -12.28 1.92
C LYS A 281 14.56 -13.79 2.07
N GLU A 282 14.70 -14.29 3.29
CA GLU A 282 15.12 -15.66 3.55
C GLU A 282 14.44 -16.22 4.80
N LEU A 283 13.96 -17.44 4.70
CA LEU A 283 13.35 -18.17 5.80
C LEU A 283 13.89 -19.60 5.81
N ASP A 284 14.42 -20.03 6.95
CA ASP A 284 14.91 -21.40 7.15
C ASP A 284 14.08 -22.09 8.22
N TYR A 285 13.55 -23.26 7.89
CA TYR A 285 12.83 -24.11 8.83
C TYR A 285 13.45 -25.49 8.88
N THR A 286 13.30 -26.16 10.03
CA THR A 286 13.51 -27.59 10.16
C THR A 286 12.18 -28.25 10.44
N SER A 287 11.82 -29.26 9.68
CA SER A 287 10.66 -30.11 9.91
C SER A 287 11.08 -31.54 10.30
N SER A 288 10.27 -32.19 11.10
CA SER A 288 10.42 -33.62 11.45
C SER A 288 9.05 -34.25 11.50
N SER A 289 8.87 -35.42 10.86
CA SER A 289 7.61 -36.16 10.86
C SER A 289 7.88 -37.59 10.46
N SER A 290 7.23 -38.57 11.10
CA SER A 290 7.33 -40.01 10.72
C SER A 290 6.55 -40.33 9.44
N ARG A 291 5.78 -39.40 8.89
CA ARG A 291 5.00 -39.53 7.64
C ARG A 291 5.11 -38.30 6.76
N ASP A 292 4.82 -38.50 5.47
CA ASP A 292 4.62 -37.37 4.55
C ASP A 292 3.49 -36.48 5.04
N GLY A 293 3.65 -35.18 4.92
CA GLY A 293 2.66 -34.21 5.40
C GLY A 293 2.65 -32.90 4.64
N THR A 294 1.64 -32.10 4.91
CA THR A 294 1.53 -30.73 4.39
C THR A 294 1.77 -29.75 5.54
N ILE A 295 2.71 -28.84 5.34
CA ILE A 295 3.00 -27.74 6.27
C ILE A 295 2.38 -26.48 5.74
N VAL A 296 1.62 -25.77 6.58
CA VAL A 296 1.17 -24.39 6.35
C VAL A 296 2.12 -23.44 7.07
N PHE A 297 2.56 -22.41 6.38
CA PHE A 297 3.44 -21.38 6.90
C PHE A 297 2.65 -20.10 7.15
N SER A 298 2.82 -19.47 8.30
CA SER A 298 2.22 -18.16 8.61
C SER A 298 2.89 -17.04 7.81
N GLU A 299 3.07 -17.25 6.51
CA GLU A 299 3.70 -16.32 5.57
C GLU A 299 2.84 -16.15 4.34
N ILE A 300 2.77 -14.90 3.86
CA ILE A 300 1.94 -14.54 2.72
C ILE A 300 2.46 -15.22 1.45
N TYR A 301 1.56 -15.91 0.74
CA TYR A 301 1.86 -16.42 -0.59
C TYR A 301 1.96 -15.26 -1.60
N TYR A 302 3.10 -15.19 -2.27
CA TYR A 302 3.32 -14.25 -3.38
C TYR A 302 4.00 -15.01 -4.52
N PRO A 303 3.36 -15.13 -5.71
CA PRO A 303 3.83 -16.04 -6.77
C PRO A 303 5.08 -15.55 -7.50
N TYR A 304 5.46 -14.28 -7.30
CA TYR A 304 6.50 -13.65 -8.08
C TYR A 304 7.78 -13.45 -7.25
N GLY A 305 8.65 -14.47 -7.25
CA GLY A 305 9.99 -14.34 -6.69
C GLY A 305 10.33 -15.19 -5.49
N TRP A 306 9.37 -15.72 -4.74
CA TRP A 306 9.65 -16.70 -3.71
C TRP A 306 9.93 -18.07 -4.33
N LYS A 307 11.05 -18.67 -3.94
CA LYS A 307 11.49 -20.02 -4.33
C LYS A 307 11.61 -20.85 -3.06
N ALA A 308 11.16 -22.10 -3.10
CA ALA A 308 11.29 -23.01 -1.99
C ALA A 308 12.24 -24.17 -2.35
N SER A 309 12.93 -24.72 -1.35
CA SER A 309 13.68 -25.96 -1.48
C SER A 309 13.59 -26.78 -0.20
N ILE A 310 13.68 -28.11 -0.36
CA ILE A 310 13.80 -29.10 0.71
C ILE A 310 15.14 -29.78 0.55
N ASP A 311 16.01 -29.70 1.56
CA ASP A 311 17.38 -30.24 1.53
C ASP A 311 18.18 -29.80 0.28
N GLY A 312 18.01 -28.53 -0.11
CA GLY A 312 18.66 -27.93 -1.27
C GLY A 312 18.03 -28.31 -2.63
N LYS A 313 17.03 -29.19 -2.69
CA LYS A 313 16.30 -29.54 -3.91
C LYS A 313 15.10 -28.61 -4.09
N PRO A 314 14.88 -28.02 -5.28
CA PRO A 314 13.71 -27.20 -5.54
C PRO A 314 12.41 -27.92 -5.20
N ALA A 315 11.49 -27.21 -4.55
CA ALA A 315 10.17 -27.70 -4.16
C ALA A 315 9.10 -26.65 -4.49
N GLU A 316 7.95 -27.12 -4.96
CA GLU A 316 6.85 -26.25 -5.31
C GLU A 316 6.00 -25.93 -4.08
N HIS A 317 5.86 -24.64 -3.77
CA HIS A 317 4.97 -24.16 -2.73
C HIS A 317 3.71 -23.54 -3.36
N TYR A 318 2.59 -23.65 -2.65
CA TYR A 318 1.30 -23.23 -3.16
C TYR A 318 0.51 -22.45 -2.10
N ARG A 319 -0.61 -21.82 -2.53
CA ARG A 319 -1.46 -21.02 -1.65
C ARG A 319 -2.52 -21.87 -0.98
N VAL A 320 -2.69 -21.62 0.32
CA VAL A 320 -3.79 -22.15 1.14
C VAL A 320 -4.35 -21.04 2.04
N ASN A 321 -5.48 -21.30 2.67
CA ASN A 321 -6.12 -20.40 3.64
C ASN A 321 -6.22 -18.97 3.13
N TYR A 322 -6.63 -18.85 1.86
CA TYR A 322 -6.83 -17.61 1.12
C TYR A 322 -5.55 -16.86 0.75
N MET A 323 -4.48 -16.94 1.59
CA MET A 323 -3.27 -16.16 1.33
C MET A 323 -1.97 -16.71 1.92
N LEU A 324 -2.00 -17.82 2.64
CA LEU A 324 -0.80 -18.39 3.24
C LEU A 324 -0.08 -19.35 2.29
N ARG A 325 1.16 -19.70 2.62
CA ARG A 325 1.95 -20.67 1.87
C ARG A 325 1.77 -22.08 2.45
N ALA A 326 1.78 -23.07 1.58
CA ALA A 326 1.92 -24.47 1.98
C ALA A 326 2.98 -25.18 1.16
N LEU A 327 3.52 -26.25 1.73
CA LEU A 327 4.52 -27.10 1.10
C LEU A 327 4.29 -28.56 1.56
N ASN A 328 4.34 -29.48 0.60
CA ASN A 328 4.36 -30.91 0.92
C ASN A 328 5.78 -31.33 1.29
N VAL A 329 5.92 -32.03 2.39
CA VAL A 329 7.21 -32.45 2.94
C VAL A 329 7.19 -33.98 3.15
N PRO A 330 8.21 -34.72 2.70
CA PRO A 330 8.29 -36.16 2.92
C PRO A 330 8.50 -36.50 4.39
N ALA A 331 8.34 -37.79 4.72
CA ALA A 331 8.69 -38.33 6.03
C ALA A 331 10.19 -38.18 6.29
N GLY A 332 10.55 -37.86 7.53
CA GLY A 332 11.92 -37.65 7.95
C GLY A 332 12.17 -36.27 8.56
N GLN A 333 13.43 -36.00 8.77
CA GLN A 333 13.90 -34.68 9.17
C GLN A 333 14.42 -33.92 7.93
N HIS A 334 13.88 -32.71 7.68
CA HIS A 334 14.19 -31.95 6.49
C HIS A 334 14.48 -30.50 6.82
N ASN A 335 15.39 -29.89 6.04
CA ASN A 335 15.64 -28.44 6.05
C ASN A 335 14.86 -27.81 4.89
N ILE A 336 13.96 -26.89 5.23
CA ILE A 336 13.14 -26.14 4.28
C ILE A 336 13.70 -24.74 4.20
N HIS A 337 14.00 -24.31 2.98
CA HIS A 337 14.52 -22.98 2.72
C HIS A 337 13.63 -22.23 1.74
N PHE A 338 13.23 -21.00 2.09
CA PHE A 338 12.58 -20.06 1.19
C PHE A 338 13.49 -18.88 0.93
N ILE A 339 13.63 -18.50 -0.35
CA ILE A 339 14.35 -17.32 -0.75
C ILE A 339 13.53 -16.43 -1.69
N PHE A 340 13.56 -15.11 -1.45
CA PHE A 340 12.94 -14.13 -2.35
C PHE A 340 13.96 -13.64 -3.37
N ASP A 341 13.86 -14.15 -4.58
CA ASP A 341 14.77 -13.88 -5.69
C ASP A 341 14.02 -13.65 -7.01
N PRO A 342 13.33 -12.49 -7.17
CA PRO A 342 12.52 -12.21 -8.33
C PRO A 342 13.36 -11.89 -9.56
N ASP A 343 13.17 -12.63 -10.64
CA ASP A 343 13.86 -12.43 -11.92
C ASP A 343 13.52 -11.08 -12.58
N SER A 344 12.35 -10.52 -12.28
CA SER A 344 11.95 -9.18 -12.74
C SER A 344 12.88 -8.08 -12.25
N VAL A 345 13.35 -8.17 -10.99
CA VAL A 345 14.30 -7.21 -10.41
C VAL A 345 15.67 -7.35 -11.07
N LYS A 346 16.15 -8.58 -11.30
CA LYS A 346 17.42 -8.83 -12.01
C LYS A 346 17.40 -8.26 -13.41
N LYS A 347 16.34 -8.56 -14.18
CA LYS A 347 16.16 -8.03 -15.54
C LYS A 347 16.01 -6.52 -15.55
N GLY A 348 15.22 -5.97 -14.62
CA GLY A 348 15.05 -4.52 -14.47
C GLY A 348 16.37 -3.79 -14.20
N ASN A 349 17.21 -4.32 -13.32
CA ASN A 349 18.53 -3.74 -13.01
C ASN A 349 19.47 -3.76 -14.23
N ILE A 350 19.45 -4.84 -15.03
CA ILE A 350 20.25 -4.92 -16.26
C ILE A 350 19.79 -3.85 -17.25
N ILE A 351 18.47 -3.72 -17.48
CA ILE A 351 17.90 -2.72 -18.38
C ILE A 351 18.24 -1.30 -17.88
N ALA A 352 18.04 -1.03 -16.59
CA ALA A 352 18.36 0.28 -16.01
C ALA A 352 19.83 0.63 -16.16
N SER A 353 20.73 -0.32 -15.90
CA SER A 353 22.18 -0.11 -16.08
C SER A 353 22.53 0.20 -17.54
N PHE A 354 21.94 -0.52 -18.49
CA PHE A 354 22.13 -0.26 -19.91
C PHE A 354 21.64 1.14 -20.31
N CYS A 355 20.44 1.54 -19.86
CA CYS A 355 19.88 2.87 -20.13
C CYS A 355 20.76 3.99 -19.53
N ILE A 356 21.28 3.79 -18.32
CA ILE A 356 22.20 4.75 -17.67
C ILE A 356 23.48 4.91 -18.50
N ILE A 357 24.10 3.80 -18.93
CA ILE A 357 25.30 3.84 -19.77
C ILE A 357 25.02 4.58 -21.08
N LEU A 358 23.90 4.26 -21.74
CA LEU A 358 23.49 4.90 -22.99
C LEU A 358 23.30 6.41 -22.81
N MET A 359 22.66 6.83 -21.71
CA MET A 359 22.47 8.22 -21.37
C MET A 359 23.80 8.96 -21.19
N TYR A 360 24.76 8.36 -20.47
CA TYR A 360 26.10 8.96 -20.33
C TYR A 360 26.83 9.06 -21.66
N LEU A 361 26.76 8.05 -22.53
CA LEU A 361 27.39 8.08 -23.85
C LEU A 361 26.80 9.21 -24.71
N THR A 362 25.48 9.48 -24.62
CA THR A 362 24.84 10.58 -25.38
C THR A 362 25.16 11.98 -24.81
N ILE A 363 25.57 12.09 -23.55
CA ILE A 363 25.96 13.37 -22.94
C ILE A 363 27.45 13.71 -23.22
N ILE A 364 28.29 12.70 -23.30
CA ILE A 364 29.74 12.86 -23.46
C ILE A 364 30.15 12.94 -24.94
N GLY A 365 29.41 12.31 -25.87
CA GLY A 365 29.63 12.36 -27.32
C GLY A 365 28.88 13.50 -27.97
#